data_9483aa42a26688e357d52bdfffcfa365
#
_entry.id   9483aa42a26688e357d52bdfffcfa365
#
_cell.length_a   1.000
_cell.length_b   1.000
_cell.length_c   1.000
_cell.angle_alpha   90.00
_cell.angle_beta   90.00
_cell.angle_gamma   90.00
#
_symmetry.space_group_name_H-M   'P 1'
#
loop_
_entity.id
_entity.type
_entity.pdbx_description
1 polymer ?
#
loop_
_entity_poly.entity_id
_entity_poly.type
_entity_poly.pdbx_seq_one_letter_code
_entity_poly.pdbx_strand_id
1 'polypeptide(L)'
;MVLSVNSKTSVTLIGAGTQGRRLAFMWSSRGNDVHIVDGQESQLQASIKAIEEFRSDSSHKDASWGRIITHSIDNLREALQNAWLVVECVPEQLELKTKVISDLDSLAPKETIIASNSSSYSCSEILKGIDMKHESRFLSAHSYWPPETPEIEIMGHEITDPAHITLMMDQCKAHGFSPFHVKKPSMGYIYNRIWAAIKREALLAASEGAATPEEIDDIFKGVLKTPKGPFEQMDVVGLDVVLDIEQHYADARGNIPRAPREYLQKFLDEGNLGVKSGRGFYDYGSS
;
A
#
# COMPACT_ATOMS: atom_id res chain seq x y z
N MET A 1 27.56 -8.45 -2.86
CA MET A 1 27.42 -9.62 -1.94
C MET A 1 25.93 -9.87 -1.81
N VAL A 2 25.44 -11.07 -2.12
CA VAL A 2 24.00 -11.37 -2.03
C VAL A 2 23.63 -11.43 -0.55
N LEU A 3 22.64 -10.64 -0.13
CA LEU A 3 22.05 -10.72 1.21
C LEU A 3 21.55 -12.14 1.49
N SER A 4 22.06 -12.80 2.52
CA SER A 4 21.51 -14.08 2.97
C SER A 4 20.50 -13.80 4.09
N VAL A 5 19.22 -14.00 3.81
CA VAL A 5 18.17 -14.00 4.83
C VAL A 5 18.30 -15.30 5.62
N ASN A 6 18.50 -15.21 6.91
CA ASN A 6 18.62 -16.35 7.80
C ASN A 6 17.84 -16.12 9.10
N SER A 7 17.82 -17.08 10.01
CA SER A 7 17.05 -17.01 11.27
C SER A 7 17.48 -15.90 12.23
N LYS A 8 18.59 -15.21 11.98
CA LYS A 8 19.07 -14.09 12.81
C LYS A 8 18.70 -12.72 12.22
N THR A 9 18.16 -12.69 10.99
CA THR A 9 17.73 -11.43 10.36
C THR A 9 16.26 -11.17 10.65
N SER A 10 15.89 -9.91 10.74
CA SER A 10 14.52 -9.46 11.04
C SER A 10 13.94 -8.60 9.91
N VAL A 11 12.64 -8.37 9.98
CA VAL A 11 11.94 -7.35 9.20
C VAL A 11 11.52 -6.23 10.15
N THR A 12 11.68 -4.99 9.73
CA THR A 12 11.24 -3.82 10.50
C THR A 12 10.14 -3.08 9.72
N LEU A 13 9.05 -2.74 10.40
CA LEU A 13 7.92 -2.01 9.86
C LEU A 13 7.82 -0.64 10.54
N ILE A 14 7.76 0.42 9.75
CA ILE A 14 7.61 1.78 10.25
C ILE A 14 6.15 2.20 10.07
N GLY A 15 5.42 2.23 11.19
CA GLY A 15 3.98 2.43 11.24
C GLY A 15 3.25 1.18 11.70
N ALA A 16 2.51 1.27 12.82
CA ALA A 16 1.72 0.20 13.43
C ALA A 16 0.23 0.23 12.99
N GLY A 17 -0.07 1.02 11.97
CA GLY A 17 -1.42 1.15 11.42
C GLY A 17 -1.92 -0.12 10.73
N THR A 18 -3.01 0.02 9.97
CA THR A 18 -3.68 -1.11 9.31
C THR A 18 -2.76 -1.94 8.43
N GLN A 19 -1.89 -1.33 7.62
CA GLN A 19 -0.98 -2.09 6.76
C GLN A 19 0.21 -2.66 7.55
N GLY A 20 0.79 -1.89 8.49
CA GLY A 20 1.92 -2.38 9.28
C GLY A 20 1.60 -3.68 10.02
N ARG A 21 0.44 -3.78 10.70
CA ARG A 21 0.04 -5.00 11.42
C ARG A 21 -0.23 -6.19 10.50
N ARG A 22 -0.80 -5.97 9.31
CA ARG A 22 -1.03 -7.00 8.30
C ARG A 22 0.27 -7.53 7.72
N LEU A 23 1.20 -6.64 7.40
CA LEU A 23 2.54 -7.01 6.96
C LEU A 23 3.33 -7.73 8.06
N ALA A 24 3.20 -7.30 9.33
CA ALA A 24 3.85 -7.98 10.46
C ALA A 24 3.36 -9.41 10.64
N PHE A 25 2.05 -9.64 10.48
CA PHE A 25 1.49 -10.98 10.45
C PHE A 25 2.18 -11.84 9.37
N MET A 26 2.20 -11.36 8.11
CA MET A 26 2.79 -12.10 6.99
C MET A 26 4.29 -12.37 7.21
N TRP A 27 5.08 -11.33 7.49
CA TRP A 27 6.53 -11.44 7.63
C TRP A 27 6.97 -12.29 8.84
N SER A 28 6.13 -12.46 9.85
CA SER A 28 6.44 -13.32 11.00
C SER A 28 6.16 -14.81 10.77
N SER A 29 5.54 -15.19 9.65
CA SER A 29 5.03 -16.56 9.38
C SER A 29 6.11 -17.63 9.20
N ARG A 30 7.39 -17.27 9.15
CA ARG A 30 8.52 -18.18 8.93
C ARG A 30 9.53 -18.21 10.10
N GLY A 31 9.13 -17.72 11.28
CA GLY A 31 9.94 -17.75 12.49
C GLY A 31 10.91 -16.58 12.65
N ASN A 32 11.00 -15.67 11.70
CA ASN A 32 11.81 -14.47 11.81
C ASN A 32 11.13 -13.43 12.70
N ASP A 33 11.90 -12.75 13.51
CA ASP A 33 11.42 -11.64 14.32
C ASP A 33 10.98 -10.47 13.44
N VAL A 34 9.88 -9.83 13.84
CA VAL A 34 9.38 -8.62 13.20
C VAL A 34 9.34 -7.49 14.21
N HIS A 35 10.02 -6.40 13.90
CA HIS A 35 10.02 -5.17 14.69
C HIS A 35 8.98 -4.21 14.11
N ILE A 36 8.15 -3.61 14.98
CA ILE A 36 7.16 -2.59 14.58
C ILE A 36 7.51 -1.31 15.32
N VAL A 37 7.68 -0.21 14.59
CA VAL A 37 8.04 1.09 15.15
C VAL A 37 6.90 2.08 14.90
N ASP A 38 6.42 2.75 15.93
CA ASP A 38 5.40 3.80 15.82
C ASP A 38 5.60 4.87 16.90
N GLY A 39 5.20 6.10 16.59
CA GLY A 39 5.20 7.22 17.54
C GLY A 39 4.07 7.17 18.56
N GLN A 40 3.06 6.31 18.35
CA GLN A 40 1.89 6.21 19.24
C GLN A 40 1.82 4.84 19.89
N GLU A 41 1.98 4.80 21.22
CA GLU A 41 1.92 3.56 22.01
C GLU A 41 0.58 2.82 21.82
N SER A 42 -0.52 3.55 21.71
CA SER A 42 -1.84 2.97 21.44
C SER A 42 -1.91 2.18 20.14
N GLN A 43 -1.21 2.64 19.09
CA GLN A 43 -1.13 1.92 17.81
C GLN A 43 -0.27 0.65 17.93
N LEU A 44 0.82 0.71 18.71
CA LEU A 44 1.66 -0.46 18.98
C LEU A 44 0.85 -1.55 19.70
N GLN A 45 0.10 -1.21 20.73
CA GLN A 45 -0.73 -2.15 21.48
C GLN A 45 -1.87 -2.72 20.61
N ALA A 46 -2.53 -1.87 19.81
CA ALA A 46 -3.57 -2.32 18.90
C ALA A 46 -3.01 -3.26 17.82
N SER A 47 -1.75 -3.06 17.39
CA SER A 47 -1.12 -3.92 16.38
C SER A 47 -0.85 -5.32 16.90
N ILE A 48 -0.36 -5.46 18.13
CA ILE A 48 -0.13 -6.77 18.79
C ILE A 48 -1.44 -7.56 18.82
N LYS A 49 -2.51 -6.94 19.34
CA LYS A 49 -3.82 -7.59 19.43
C LYS A 49 -4.33 -8.06 18.07
N ALA A 50 -4.28 -7.20 17.06
CA ALA A 50 -4.75 -7.55 15.72
C ALA A 50 -3.91 -8.67 15.08
N ILE A 51 -2.59 -8.70 15.30
CA ILE A 51 -1.72 -9.78 14.78
C ILE A 51 -2.05 -11.12 15.48
N GLU A 52 -2.33 -11.13 16.77
CA GLU A 52 -2.77 -12.31 17.49
C GLU A 52 -4.12 -12.83 16.96
N GLU A 53 -5.06 -11.93 16.69
CA GLU A 53 -6.34 -12.26 16.06
C GLU A 53 -6.12 -12.91 14.67
N PHE A 54 -5.28 -12.34 13.81
CA PHE A 54 -4.93 -12.94 12.52
C PHE A 54 -4.30 -14.32 12.68
N ARG A 55 -3.41 -14.51 13.67
CA ARG A 55 -2.76 -15.79 13.93
C ARG A 55 -3.74 -16.86 14.43
N SER A 56 -4.72 -16.47 15.23
CA SER A 56 -5.72 -17.39 15.80
C SER A 56 -6.76 -17.85 14.78
N ASP A 57 -7.16 -16.97 13.85
CA ASP A 57 -8.13 -17.25 12.79
C ASP A 57 -7.52 -17.95 11.56
N SER A 58 -6.21 -18.09 11.55
CA SER A 58 -5.55 -18.53 10.33
C SER A 58 -5.64 -20.04 10.09
N SER A 59 -5.94 -20.40 8.84
CA SER A 59 -5.68 -21.72 8.27
C SER A 59 -4.17 -22.05 8.21
N HIS A 60 -3.30 -21.17 8.68
CA HIS A 60 -1.84 -21.30 8.69
C HIS A 60 -1.35 -22.20 9.86
N LYS A 61 -1.89 -23.43 9.96
CA LYS A 61 -1.57 -24.39 11.03
C LYS A 61 -0.10 -24.80 11.09
N ASP A 62 0.61 -24.64 9.98
CA ASP A 62 2.02 -25.02 9.83
C ASP A 62 2.99 -23.84 9.96
N ALA A 63 2.50 -22.65 10.32
CA ALA A 63 3.34 -21.48 10.44
C ALA A 63 4.20 -21.52 11.71
N SER A 64 5.50 -21.30 11.54
CA SER A 64 6.41 -21.08 12.66
C SER A 64 6.49 -19.58 12.95
N TRP A 65 5.68 -19.10 13.88
CA TRP A 65 5.56 -17.67 14.16
C TRP A 65 6.81 -17.10 14.83
N GLY A 66 7.38 -16.06 14.21
CA GLY A 66 8.40 -15.22 14.84
C GLY A 66 7.79 -14.27 15.88
N ARG A 67 8.65 -13.69 16.71
CA ARG A 67 8.23 -12.70 17.72
C ARG A 67 7.84 -11.38 17.04
N ILE A 68 6.84 -10.71 17.61
CA ILE A 68 6.53 -9.31 17.30
C ILE A 68 7.13 -8.46 18.43
N ILE A 69 7.98 -7.52 18.07
CA ILE A 69 8.70 -6.66 19.01
C ILE A 69 8.37 -5.21 18.65
N THR A 70 7.75 -4.51 19.59
CA THR A 70 7.33 -3.11 19.39
C THR A 70 8.38 -2.13 19.91
N HIS A 71 8.52 -1.01 19.22
CA HIS A 71 9.46 0.05 19.57
C HIS A 71 8.80 1.42 19.43
N SER A 72 9.13 2.35 20.33
CA SER A 72 8.89 3.76 20.08
C SER A 72 9.83 4.28 18.99
N ILE A 73 9.49 5.41 18.39
CA ILE A 73 10.32 6.04 17.34
C ILE A 73 11.75 6.36 17.83
N ASP A 74 11.93 6.63 19.12
CA ASP A 74 13.24 6.92 19.71
C ASP A 74 14.18 5.71 19.68
N ASN A 75 13.63 4.50 19.63
CA ASN A 75 14.35 3.24 19.57
C ASN A 75 14.50 2.68 18.14
N LEU A 76 14.26 3.51 17.12
CA LEU A 76 14.35 3.10 15.69
C LEU A 76 15.68 2.41 15.36
N ARG A 77 16.81 2.93 15.85
CA ARG A 77 18.13 2.35 15.60
C ARG A 77 18.25 0.90 16.11
N GLU A 78 17.67 0.59 17.27
CA GLU A 78 17.63 -0.78 17.82
C GLU A 78 16.81 -1.70 16.92
N ALA A 79 15.62 -1.25 16.49
CA ALA A 79 14.74 -2.00 15.62
C ALA A 79 15.38 -2.34 14.26
N LEU A 80 16.37 -1.58 13.82
CA LEU A 80 17.04 -1.75 12.52
C LEU A 80 18.29 -2.62 12.56
N GLN A 81 18.83 -2.96 13.73
CA GLN A 81 20.18 -3.57 13.87
C GLN A 81 20.40 -4.82 13.01
N ASN A 82 19.41 -5.70 12.93
CA ASN A 82 19.49 -6.96 12.18
C ASN A 82 18.48 -7.02 11.02
N ALA A 83 17.92 -5.88 10.62
CA ALA A 83 16.93 -5.83 9.58
C ALA A 83 17.56 -6.11 8.21
N TRP A 84 17.08 -7.16 7.51
CA TRP A 84 17.38 -7.35 6.10
C TRP A 84 16.42 -6.54 5.21
N LEU A 85 15.24 -6.21 5.76
CA LEU A 85 14.19 -5.42 5.13
C LEU A 85 13.60 -4.44 6.13
N VAL A 86 13.43 -3.21 5.73
CA VAL A 86 12.57 -2.25 6.42
C VAL A 86 11.49 -1.75 5.46
N VAL A 87 10.22 -1.75 5.90
CA VAL A 87 9.08 -1.28 5.09
C VAL A 87 8.45 -0.07 5.77
N GLU A 88 8.38 1.02 5.03
CA GLU A 88 7.67 2.22 5.43
C GLU A 88 6.17 2.03 5.16
N CYS A 89 5.35 2.19 6.22
CA CYS A 89 3.89 2.06 6.23
C CYS A 89 3.23 3.27 6.92
N VAL A 90 3.89 4.43 6.92
CA VAL A 90 3.35 5.68 7.50
C VAL A 90 2.22 6.25 6.63
N PRO A 91 1.43 7.22 7.14
CA PRO A 91 0.36 7.85 6.37
C PRO A 91 0.80 8.35 4.99
N GLU A 92 -0.14 8.38 4.04
CA GLU A 92 0.10 8.70 2.63
C GLU A 92 0.34 10.22 2.43
N GLN A 93 1.44 10.71 2.97
CA GLN A 93 1.90 12.09 2.91
C GLN A 93 3.35 12.11 2.40
N LEU A 94 3.57 12.70 1.23
CA LEU A 94 4.86 12.65 0.53
C LEU A 94 6.02 13.16 1.41
N GLU A 95 5.86 14.30 2.05
CA GLU A 95 6.90 14.90 2.92
C GLU A 95 7.27 13.99 4.09
N LEU A 96 6.28 13.33 4.72
CA LEU A 96 6.51 12.38 5.79
C LEU A 96 7.28 11.15 5.29
N LYS A 97 6.87 10.58 4.15
CA LYS A 97 7.54 9.44 3.53
C LYS A 97 8.97 9.77 3.14
N THR A 98 9.19 10.91 2.47
CA THR A 98 10.51 11.43 2.11
C THR A 98 11.43 11.54 3.33
N LYS A 99 10.92 12.13 4.43
CA LYS A 99 11.67 12.23 5.70
C LYS A 99 12.02 10.86 6.27
N VAL A 100 11.04 9.96 6.37
CA VAL A 100 11.26 8.61 6.92
C VAL A 100 12.28 7.84 6.09
N ILE A 101 12.20 7.86 4.76
CA ILE A 101 13.16 7.17 3.89
C ILE A 101 14.58 7.75 4.06
N SER A 102 14.73 9.06 4.18
CA SER A 102 16.01 9.71 4.45
C SER A 102 16.61 9.28 5.80
N ASP A 103 15.77 9.24 6.85
CA ASP A 103 16.19 8.76 8.18
C ASP A 103 16.63 7.28 8.13
N LEU A 104 15.85 6.44 7.44
CA LEU A 104 16.16 5.02 7.27
C LEU A 104 17.45 4.78 6.50
N ASP A 105 17.71 5.54 5.44
CA ASP A 105 18.98 5.42 4.69
C ASP A 105 20.20 5.74 5.57
N SER A 106 20.03 6.66 6.51
CA SER A 106 21.10 7.07 7.42
C SER A 106 21.33 6.10 8.57
N LEU A 107 20.28 5.38 9.01
CA LEU A 107 20.28 4.57 10.24
C LEU A 107 20.39 3.08 9.99
N ALA A 108 19.78 2.56 8.91
CA ALA A 108 19.76 1.14 8.62
C ALA A 108 21.13 0.63 8.13
N PRO A 109 21.50 -0.63 8.44
CA PRO A 109 22.66 -1.25 7.85
C PRO A 109 22.67 -1.11 6.32
N LYS A 110 23.84 -0.93 5.73
CA LYS A 110 23.95 -0.64 4.28
C LYS A 110 23.37 -1.73 3.37
N GLU A 111 23.28 -2.96 3.87
CA GLU A 111 22.74 -4.11 3.14
C GLU A 111 21.21 -4.25 3.29
N THR A 112 20.58 -3.48 4.19
CA THR A 112 19.12 -3.55 4.43
C THR A 112 18.37 -3.00 3.23
N ILE A 113 17.43 -3.76 2.66
CA ILE A 113 16.49 -3.24 1.67
C ILE A 113 15.54 -2.25 2.36
N ILE A 114 15.37 -1.08 1.76
CA ILE A 114 14.40 -0.08 2.20
C ILE A 114 13.25 -0.09 1.21
N ALA A 115 12.04 -0.34 1.69
CA ALA A 115 10.85 -0.40 0.85
C ALA A 115 9.78 0.60 1.30
N SER A 116 9.08 1.21 0.37
CA SER A 116 7.85 1.96 0.65
C SER A 116 6.62 1.13 0.28
N ASN A 117 5.62 1.10 1.17
CA ASN A 117 4.32 0.48 0.89
C ASN A 117 3.31 1.50 0.30
N SER A 118 3.76 2.67 -0.14
CA SER A 118 2.91 3.69 -0.74
C SER A 118 2.09 3.14 -1.91
N SER A 119 0.80 3.51 -1.95
CA SER A 119 -0.11 3.17 -3.05
C SER A 119 -0.13 4.21 -4.17
N SER A 120 0.25 5.45 -3.87
CA SER A 120 0.10 6.62 -4.75
C SER A 120 1.42 7.16 -5.26
N TYR A 121 2.47 7.15 -4.43
CA TYR A 121 3.76 7.74 -4.78
C TYR A 121 4.72 6.70 -5.33
N SER A 122 5.33 7.02 -6.47
CA SER A 122 6.42 6.23 -7.04
C SER A 122 7.73 6.41 -6.26
N CYS A 123 8.67 5.48 -6.46
CA CYS A 123 10.03 5.64 -5.91
C CYS A 123 10.64 7.00 -6.26
N SER A 124 10.52 7.44 -7.51
CA SER A 124 11.10 8.71 -7.98
C SER A 124 10.49 9.93 -7.30
N GLU A 125 9.19 9.91 -6.97
CA GLU A 125 8.54 11.00 -6.23
C GLU A 125 9.03 11.04 -4.79
N ILE A 126 9.11 9.89 -4.12
CA ILE A 126 9.59 9.81 -2.72
C ILE A 126 11.05 10.23 -2.62
N LEU A 127 11.88 9.85 -3.59
CA LEU A 127 13.31 10.17 -3.61
C LEU A 127 13.62 11.60 -4.07
N LYS A 128 12.65 12.33 -4.59
CA LYS A 128 12.87 13.68 -5.07
C LYS A 128 13.36 14.60 -3.95
N GLY A 129 14.60 15.06 -4.10
CA GLY A 129 15.24 15.95 -3.13
C GLY A 129 15.90 15.24 -1.94
N ILE A 130 15.98 13.91 -1.95
CA ILE A 130 16.81 13.13 -1.02
C ILE A 130 18.13 12.79 -1.71
N ASP A 131 19.24 12.95 -0.99
CA ASP A 131 20.57 12.43 -1.38
C ASP A 131 20.80 11.13 -0.57
N MET A 132 20.36 10.01 -1.13
CA MET A 132 20.53 8.70 -0.49
C MET A 132 21.99 8.21 -0.65
N LYS A 133 22.55 7.71 0.44
CA LYS A 133 23.90 7.10 0.45
C LYS A 133 23.95 5.77 -0.31
N HIS A 134 22.85 5.03 -0.26
CA HIS A 134 22.75 3.68 -0.83
C HIS A 134 21.41 3.51 -1.58
N GLU A 135 21.18 4.33 -2.58
CA GLU A 135 19.93 4.41 -3.33
C GLU A 135 19.55 3.10 -4.04
N SER A 136 20.53 2.30 -4.44
CA SER A 136 20.30 1.02 -5.14
C SER A 136 19.51 -0.02 -4.32
N ARG A 137 19.37 0.17 -3.00
CA ARG A 137 18.63 -0.69 -2.10
C ARG A 137 17.17 -0.26 -1.87
N PHE A 138 16.76 0.87 -2.46
CA PHE A 138 15.40 1.38 -2.33
C PHE A 138 14.49 0.82 -3.42
N LEU A 139 13.26 0.45 -3.03
CA LEU A 139 12.21 -0.02 -3.92
C LEU A 139 10.81 0.26 -3.33
N SER A 140 9.78 0.10 -4.13
CA SER A 140 8.40 0.05 -3.66
C SER A 140 7.94 -1.40 -3.49
N ALA A 141 7.21 -1.68 -2.43
CA ALA A 141 6.59 -2.98 -2.11
C ALA A 141 5.13 -2.75 -1.69
N HIS A 142 4.30 -2.45 -2.67
CA HIS A 142 2.89 -2.12 -2.45
C HIS A 142 2.06 -3.38 -2.22
N SER A 143 1.58 -3.57 -0.99
CA SER A 143 0.67 -4.65 -0.60
C SER A 143 -0.78 -4.19 -0.66
N TYR A 144 -1.68 -5.12 -0.94
CA TYR A 144 -3.13 -4.87 -0.89
C TYR A 144 -3.68 -5.11 0.52
N TRP A 145 -4.39 -6.21 0.76
CA TRP A 145 -5.01 -6.52 2.06
C TRP A 145 -4.63 -7.93 2.53
N PRO A 146 -3.31 -8.24 2.78
CA PRO A 146 -2.95 -9.54 3.29
C PRO A 146 -3.54 -9.77 4.70
N PRO A 147 -3.89 -11.02 5.09
CA PRO A 147 -3.76 -12.24 4.28
C PRO A 147 -4.86 -12.46 3.24
N GLU A 148 -5.99 -11.73 3.29
CA GLU A 148 -7.17 -11.99 2.45
C GLU A 148 -6.90 -11.70 0.96
N THR A 149 -6.05 -10.71 0.68
CA THR A 149 -5.57 -10.33 -0.65
C THR A 149 -4.04 -10.27 -0.59
N PRO A 150 -3.36 -11.43 -0.75
CA PRO A 150 -1.92 -11.54 -0.52
C PRO A 150 -1.05 -10.96 -1.64
N GLU A 151 -1.67 -10.38 -2.66
CA GLU A 151 -0.97 -9.73 -3.76
C GLU A 151 -0.11 -8.59 -3.25
N ILE A 152 1.12 -8.53 -3.78
CA ILE A 152 2.08 -7.46 -3.52
C ILE A 152 2.84 -7.14 -4.82
N GLU A 153 2.96 -5.86 -5.14
CA GLU A 153 3.66 -5.40 -6.33
C GLU A 153 5.01 -4.79 -5.94
N ILE A 154 6.07 -5.36 -6.50
CA ILE A 154 7.46 -4.93 -6.26
C ILE A 154 7.92 -4.12 -7.46
N MET A 155 8.31 -2.87 -7.22
CA MET A 155 8.75 -1.93 -8.24
C MET A 155 10.06 -1.26 -7.83
N GLY A 156 11.08 -1.41 -8.66
CA GLY A 156 12.32 -0.63 -8.51
C GLY A 156 12.23 0.72 -9.23
N HIS A 157 13.28 1.50 -9.08
CA HIS A 157 13.55 2.66 -9.91
C HIS A 157 14.87 2.42 -10.72
N GLU A 158 15.35 3.43 -11.43
CA GLU A 158 16.45 3.26 -12.41
C GLU A 158 17.75 2.69 -11.81
N ILE A 159 18.01 2.99 -10.53
CA ILE A 159 19.25 2.60 -9.83
C ILE A 159 19.05 1.36 -8.95
N THR A 160 17.83 0.91 -8.72
CA THR A 160 17.57 -0.27 -7.86
C THR A 160 18.32 -1.49 -8.36
N ASP A 161 19.09 -2.14 -7.46
CA ASP A 161 19.80 -3.37 -7.80
C ASP A 161 18.81 -4.50 -8.10
N PRO A 162 18.85 -5.14 -9.27
CA PRO A 162 18.00 -6.27 -9.63
C PRO A 162 18.07 -7.44 -8.63
N ALA A 163 19.17 -7.60 -7.91
CA ALA A 163 19.31 -8.62 -6.88
C ALA A 163 18.35 -8.35 -5.69
N HIS A 164 18.11 -7.09 -5.34
CA HIS A 164 17.15 -6.73 -4.30
C HIS A 164 15.70 -7.05 -4.73
N ILE A 165 15.36 -6.80 -6.00
CA ILE A 165 14.05 -7.18 -6.55
C ILE A 165 13.88 -8.71 -6.48
N THR A 166 14.88 -9.48 -6.93
CA THR A 166 14.84 -10.94 -6.89
C THR A 166 14.65 -11.46 -5.46
N LEU A 167 15.44 -10.94 -4.52
CA LEU A 167 15.34 -11.32 -3.10
C LEU A 167 13.96 -11.01 -2.54
N MET A 168 13.42 -9.82 -2.80
CA MET A 168 12.06 -9.44 -2.37
C MET A 168 11.00 -10.37 -2.93
N MET A 169 11.05 -10.69 -4.23
CA MET A 169 10.11 -11.61 -4.88
C MET A 169 10.15 -13.00 -4.23
N ASP A 170 11.34 -13.53 -3.94
CA ASP A 170 11.51 -14.84 -3.34
C ASP A 170 11.05 -14.86 -1.88
N GLN A 171 11.41 -13.85 -1.10
CA GLN A 171 10.99 -13.75 0.30
C GLN A 171 9.49 -13.51 0.43
N CYS A 172 8.88 -12.69 -0.42
CA CYS A 172 7.43 -12.52 -0.45
C CYS A 172 6.72 -13.87 -0.67
N LYS A 173 7.14 -14.65 -1.67
CA LYS A 173 6.58 -16.01 -1.91
C LYS A 173 6.74 -16.90 -0.69
N ALA A 174 7.92 -16.92 -0.08
CA ALA A 174 8.19 -17.74 1.10
C ALA A 174 7.27 -17.40 2.28
N HIS A 175 6.85 -16.14 2.43
CA HIS A 175 5.99 -15.66 3.50
C HIS A 175 4.49 -15.63 3.13
N GLY A 176 4.09 -16.27 2.03
CA GLY A 176 2.70 -16.44 1.64
C GLY A 176 2.10 -15.27 0.85
N PHE A 177 2.90 -14.32 0.42
CA PHE A 177 2.44 -13.31 -0.56
C PHE A 177 2.42 -13.87 -1.97
N SER A 178 1.61 -13.25 -2.82
CA SER A 178 1.59 -13.41 -4.29
C SER A 178 2.30 -12.22 -4.93
N PRO A 179 3.64 -12.23 -5.11
CA PRO A 179 4.37 -11.07 -5.58
C PRO A 179 4.36 -10.93 -7.10
N PHE A 180 4.23 -9.69 -7.57
CA PHE A 180 4.30 -9.28 -8.97
C PHE A 180 5.40 -8.25 -9.18
N HIS A 181 6.28 -8.52 -10.15
CA HIS A 181 7.33 -7.57 -10.51
C HIS A 181 6.81 -6.53 -11.51
N VAL A 182 6.76 -5.27 -11.11
CA VAL A 182 6.48 -4.13 -11.99
C VAL A 182 7.77 -3.76 -12.70
N LYS A 183 7.93 -4.20 -13.93
CA LYS A 183 9.21 -4.17 -14.69
C LYS A 183 9.70 -2.79 -15.10
N LYS A 184 8.85 -1.77 -15.01
CA LYS A 184 9.19 -0.36 -15.30
C LYS A 184 8.43 0.54 -14.33
N PRO A 185 8.97 1.69 -13.95
CA PRO A 185 8.26 2.66 -13.15
C PRO A 185 6.87 2.94 -13.72
N SER A 186 5.84 2.77 -12.91
CA SER A 186 4.45 2.91 -13.29
C SER A 186 3.65 3.53 -12.15
N MET A 187 3.07 4.69 -12.39
CA MET A 187 2.09 5.26 -11.46
C MET A 187 0.91 4.30 -11.30
N GLY A 188 0.56 3.98 -10.04
CA GLY A 188 -0.48 3.01 -9.71
C GLY A 188 -0.08 1.56 -9.99
N TYR A 189 1.22 1.30 -10.16
CA TYR A 189 1.74 -0.06 -10.39
C TYR A 189 1.06 -0.76 -11.58
N ILE A 190 0.64 -2.00 -11.44
CA ILE A 190 -0.14 -2.74 -12.46
C ILE A 190 -1.63 -2.57 -12.18
N TYR A 191 -2.09 -3.02 -11.01
CA TYR A 191 -3.52 -3.10 -10.72
C TYR A 191 -4.17 -1.73 -10.57
N ASN A 192 -3.65 -0.85 -9.71
CA ASN A 192 -4.24 0.47 -9.48
C ASN A 192 -4.25 1.32 -10.76
N ARG A 193 -3.26 1.13 -11.64
CA ARG A 193 -3.24 1.77 -12.96
C ARG A 193 -4.41 1.35 -13.85
N ILE A 194 -4.70 0.04 -13.88
CA ILE A 194 -5.83 -0.53 -14.65
C ILE A 194 -7.14 -0.09 -14.01
N TRP A 195 -7.21 -0.18 -12.67
CA TRP A 195 -8.40 0.19 -11.91
C TRP A 195 -8.74 1.68 -12.05
N ALA A 196 -7.75 2.57 -12.06
CA ALA A 196 -7.96 4.00 -12.33
C ALA A 196 -8.56 4.23 -13.74
N ALA A 197 -8.14 3.47 -14.74
CA ALA A 197 -8.71 3.57 -16.08
C ALA A 197 -10.17 3.10 -16.13
N ILE A 198 -10.50 2.00 -15.42
CA ILE A 198 -11.88 1.50 -15.31
C ILE A 198 -12.79 2.54 -14.63
N LYS A 199 -12.36 3.09 -13.49
CA LYS A 199 -13.12 4.13 -12.77
C LYS A 199 -13.35 5.35 -13.63
N ARG A 200 -12.31 5.82 -14.32
CA ARG A 200 -12.38 6.98 -15.19
C ARG A 200 -13.36 6.79 -16.32
N GLU A 201 -13.36 5.63 -16.97
CA GLU A 201 -14.27 5.35 -18.07
C GLU A 201 -15.72 5.20 -17.56
N ALA A 202 -15.92 4.59 -16.40
CA ALA A 202 -17.23 4.52 -15.77
C ALA A 202 -17.79 5.92 -15.42
N LEU A 203 -16.96 6.80 -14.84
CA LEU A 203 -17.32 8.19 -14.56
C LEU A 203 -17.60 8.98 -15.84
N LEU A 204 -16.83 8.75 -16.90
CA LEU A 204 -17.05 9.40 -18.19
C LEU A 204 -18.39 8.99 -18.79
N ALA A 205 -18.69 7.69 -18.85
CA ALA A 205 -19.95 7.17 -19.35
C ALA A 205 -21.17 7.74 -18.57
N ALA A 206 -21.07 7.83 -17.24
CA ALA A 206 -22.12 8.44 -16.43
C ALA A 206 -22.24 9.96 -16.69
N SER A 207 -21.12 10.68 -16.82
CA SER A 207 -21.10 12.12 -17.07
C SER A 207 -21.67 12.51 -18.44
N GLU A 208 -21.55 11.63 -19.43
CA GLU A 208 -22.10 11.76 -20.77
C GLU A 208 -23.58 11.32 -20.85
N GLY A 209 -24.12 10.75 -19.80
CA GLY A 209 -25.49 10.26 -19.76
C GLY A 209 -25.71 8.95 -20.51
N ALA A 210 -24.63 8.18 -20.78
CA ALA A 210 -24.75 6.88 -21.44
C ALA A 210 -25.54 5.87 -20.57
N ALA A 211 -25.35 5.92 -19.25
CA ALA A 211 -26.10 5.14 -18.25
C ALA A 211 -25.99 5.81 -16.86
N THR A 212 -26.83 5.40 -15.91
CA THR A 212 -26.72 5.82 -14.51
C THR A 212 -25.62 5.04 -13.78
N PRO A 213 -25.09 5.54 -12.64
CA PRO A 213 -24.18 4.78 -11.78
C PRO A 213 -24.68 3.37 -11.44
N GLU A 214 -25.96 3.23 -11.11
CA GLU A 214 -26.60 1.94 -10.79
C GLU A 214 -26.57 0.97 -11.97
N GLU A 215 -26.95 1.44 -13.16
CA GLU A 215 -26.96 0.62 -14.39
C GLU A 215 -25.56 0.16 -14.77
N ILE A 216 -24.54 1.04 -14.61
CA ILE A 216 -23.13 0.70 -14.87
C ILE A 216 -22.65 -0.35 -13.86
N ASP A 217 -22.95 -0.17 -12.58
CA ASP A 217 -22.57 -1.14 -11.55
C ASP A 217 -23.27 -2.49 -11.73
N ASP A 218 -24.53 -2.50 -12.09
CA ASP A 218 -25.30 -3.73 -12.29
C ASP A 218 -24.80 -4.53 -13.48
N ILE A 219 -24.52 -3.90 -14.62
CA ILE A 219 -23.94 -4.59 -15.77
C ILE A 219 -22.52 -5.07 -15.48
N PHE A 220 -21.71 -4.27 -14.78
CA PHE A 220 -20.35 -4.62 -14.41
C PHE A 220 -20.32 -5.85 -13.49
N LYS A 221 -21.13 -5.85 -12.44
CA LYS A 221 -21.32 -7.00 -11.52
C LYS A 221 -21.83 -8.23 -12.27
N GLY A 222 -22.82 -8.03 -13.16
CA GLY A 222 -23.45 -9.11 -13.91
C GLY A 222 -22.50 -9.81 -14.87
N VAL A 223 -21.62 -9.07 -15.55
CA VAL A 223 -20.66 -9.60 -16.53
C VAL A 223 -19.44 -10.20 -15.85
N LEU A 224 -18.81 -9.48 -14.93
CA LEU A 224 -17.52 -9.88 -14.32
C LEU A 224 -17.69 -10.76 -13.07
N LYS A 225 -18.92 -10.91 -12.55
CA LYS A 225 -19.22 -11.64 -11.31
C LYS A 225 -18.48 -11.08 -10.09
N THR A 226 -18.28 -9.77 -10.07
CA THR A 226 -17.69 -9.08 -8.92
C THR A 226 -18.75 -8.75 -7.88
N PRO A 227 -18.40 -8.67 -6.58
CA PRO A 227 -19.37 -8.34 -5.54
C PRO A 227 -19.82 -6.88 -5.58
N LYS A 228 -19.02 -6.00 -6.17
CA LYS A 228 -19.26 -4.54 -6.28
C LYS A 228 -18.90 -4.04 -7.67
N GLY A 229 -19.65 -3.06 -8.15
CA GLY A 229 -19.34 -2.30 -9.34
C GLY A 229 -18.38 -1.13 -9.05
N PRO A 230 -17.96 -0.39 -10.10
CA PRO A 230 -17.01 0.72 -9.96
C PRO A 230 -17.50 1.85 -9.06
N PHE A 231 -18.78 2.22 -9.10
CA PHE A 231 -19.34 3.31 -8.28
C PHE A 231 -19.46 2.90 -6.80
N GLU A 232 -19.96 1.69 -6.52
CA GLU A 232 -19.98 1.14 -5.15
C GLU A 232 -18.57 1.08 -4.55
N GLN A 233 -17.56 0.74 -5.35
CA GLN A 233 -16.16 0.72 -4.89
C GLN A 233 -15.60 2.12 -4.66
N MET A 234 -15.94 3.10 -5.49
CA MET A 234 -15.55 4.49 -5.29
C MET A 234 -16.16 5.07 -4.02
N ASP A 235 -17.42 4.74 -3.70
CA ASP A 235 -18.06 5.16 -2.45
C ASP A 235 -17.37 4.56 -1.20
N VAL A 236 -16.91 3.31 -1.27
CA VAL A 236 -16.14 2.67 -0.18
C VAL A 236 -14.81 3.37 0.05
N VAL A 237 -14.12 3.76 -1.01
CA VAL A 237 -12.82 4.47 -0.94
C VAL A 237 -13.00 5.90 -0.42
N GLY A 238 -14.07 6.55 -0.83
CA GLY A 238 -14.37 7.96 -0.60
C GLY A 238 -14.12 8.80 -1.85
N LEU A 239 -15.12 9.58 -2.23
CA LEU A 239 -15.10 10.33 -3.50
C LEU A 239 -14.06 11.45 -3.55
N ASP A 240 -13.70 12.02 -2.40
CA ASP A 240 -12.58 12.95 -2.27
C ASP A 240 -11.24 12.28 -2.63
N VAL A 241 -10.98 11.09 -2.09
CA VAL A 241 -9.78 10.30 -2.42
C VAL A 241 -9.78 9.91 -3.90
N VAL A 242 -10.93 9.54 -4.45
CA VAL A 242 -11.05 9.22 -5.89
C VAL A 242 -10.73 10.43 -6.76
N LEU A 243 -11.21 11.63 -6.37
CA LEU A 243 -10.92 12.87 -7.09
C LEU A 243 -9.42 13.21 -7.03
N ASP A 244 -8.79 13.10 -5.85
CA ASP A 244 -7.36 13.35 -5.68
C ASP A 244 -6.51 12.40 -6.55
N ILE A 245 -6.87 11.13 -6.60
CA ILE A 245 -6.22 10.14 -7.47
C ILE A 245 -6.37 10.53 -8.95
N GLU A 246 -7.57 10.88 -9.41
CA GLU A 246 -7.81 11.27 -10.80
C GLU A 246 -7.09 12.58 -11.15
N GLN A 247 -7.00 13.54 -10.21
CA GLN A 247 -6.22 14.76 -10.41
C GLN A 247 -4.72 14.44 -10.54
N HIS A 248 -4.18 13.60 -9.65
CA HIS A 248 -2.79 13.17 -9.72
C HIS A 248 -2.45 12.50 -11.07
N TYR A 249 -3.34 11.62 -11.58
CA TYR A 249 -3.16 11.04 -12.92
C TYR A 249 -3.22 12.08 -14.03
N ALA A 250 -4.08 13.09 -13.92
CA ALA A 250 -4.19 14.16 -14.89
C ALA A 250 -2.93 15.03 -14.96
N ASP A 251 -2.38 15.36 -13.79
CA ASP A 251 -1.17 16.17 -13.67
C ASP A 251 0.06 15.43 -14.23
N ALA A 252 0.17 14.15 -13.93
CA ALA A 252 1.33 13.36 -14.34
C ALA A 252 1.31 12.93 -15.81
N ARG A 253 0.13 12.66 -16.39
CA ARG A 253 0.05 12.09 -17.74
C ARG A 253 -0.34 13.09 -18.83
N GLY A 254 -1.05 14.16 -18.46
CA GLY A 254 -1.72 15.01 -19.44
C GLY A 254 -2.82 14.26 -20.23
N ASN A 255 -3.55 14.96 -21.06
CA ASN A 255 -4.58 14.41 -21.98
C ASN A 255 -5.65 13.50 -21.31
N ILE A 256 -5.86 13.64 -20.00
CA ILE A 256 -6.94 12.95 -19.28
C ILE A 256 -8.19 13.82 -19.31
N PRO A 257 -9.37 13.29 -19.74
CA PRO A 257 -10.62 14.05 -19.79
C PRO A 257 -10.92 14.73 -18.45
N ARG A 258 -11.47 15.95 -18.50
CA ARG A 258 -11.88 16.69 -17.29
C ARG A 258 -13.23 16.22 -16.74
N ALA A 259 -14.12 15.77 -17.63
CA ALA A 259 -15.49 15.41 -17.27
C ALA A 259 -15.63 14.44 -16.07
N PRO A 260 -14.81 13.38 -15.92
CA PRO A 260 -14.83 12.54 -14.71
C PRO A 260 -14.60 13.32 -13.41
N ARG A 261 -13.62 14.24 -13.38
CA ARG A 261 -13.33 15.05 -12.19
C ARG A 261 -14.42 16.08 -11.91
N GLU A 262 -14.95 16.71 -12.95
CA GLU A 262 -16.07 17.65 -12.84
C GLU A 262 -17.36 16.94 -12.39
N TYR A 263 -17.55 15.69 -12.78
CA TYR A 263 -18.65 14.87 -12.33
C TYR A 263 -18.53 14.52 -10.83
N LEU A 264 -17.36 14.09 -10.38
CA LEU A 264 -17.06 13.84 -8.97
C LEU A 264 -17.21 15.10 -8.11
N GLN A 265 -16.72 16.25 -8.59
CA GLN A 265 -16.78 17.51 -7.84
C GLN A 265 -18.20 17.90 -7.44
N LYS A 266 -19.21 17.61 -8.24
CA LYS A 266 -20.62 17.85 -7.91
C LYS A 266 -21.05 17.14 -6.62
N PHE A 267 -20.61 15.89 -6.44
CA PHE A 267 -20.91 15.13 -5.23
C PHE A 267 -20.16 15.69 -4.01
N LEU A 268 -18.90 16.10 -4.20
CA LEU A 268 -18.12 16.71 -3.13
C LEU A 268 -18.70 18.04 -2.67
N ASP A 269 -19.16 18.89 -3.60
CA ASP A 269 -19.77 20.19 -3.31
C ASP A 269 -21.05 20.05 -2.48
N GLU A 270 -21.75 18.90 -2.59
CA GLU A 270 -22.91 18.54 -1.79
C GLU A 270 -22.55 17.84 -0.47
N GLY A 271 -21.26 17.59 -0.19
CA GLY A 271 -20.79 16.86 0.98
C GLY A 271 -20.97 15.33 0.88
N ASN A 272 -21.29 14.80 -0.30
CA ASN A 272 -21.46 13.38 -0.57
C ASN A 272 -20.09 12.73 -0.83
N LEU A 273 -19.47 12.18 0.22
CA LEU A 273 -18.11 11.60 0.16
C LEU A 273 -18.09 10.06 0.13
N GLY A 274 -19.22 9.42 -0.12
CA GLY A 274 -19.37 7.97 -0.09
C GLY A 274 -19.79 7.42 1.29
N VAL A 275 -19.43 6.17 1.56
CA VAL A 275 -19.81 5.47 2.80
C VAL A 275 -19.47 6.26 4.06
N LYS A 276 -18.32 6.91 4.11
CA LYS A 276 -17.85 7.67 5.30
C LYS A 276 -18.72 8.88 5.67
N SER A 277 -19.48 9.42 4.72
CA SER A 277 -20.44 10.51 4.96
C SER A 277 -21.91 10.04 4.97
N GLY A 278 -22.13 8.73 4.84
CA GLY A 278 -23.46 8.14 4.71
C GLY A 278 -24.10 8.30 3.34
N ARG A 279 -23.46 9.03 2.42
CA ARG A 279 -23.95 9.26 1.06
C ARG A 279 -22.81 9.50 0.08
N GLY A 280 -22.93 8.91 -1.10
CA GLY A 280 -22.06 9.11 -2.25
C GLY A 280 -22.85 9.03 -3.54
N PHE A 281 -22.50 8.13 -4.46
CA PHE A 281 -23.35 7.75 -5.58
C PHE A 281 -24.61 7.04 -5.08
N TYR A 282 -24.50 6.35 -3.94
CA TYR A 282 -25.59 5.66 -3.26
C TYR A 282 -25.86 6.27 -1.89
N ASP A 283 -27.05 5.95 -1.35
CA ASP A 283 -27.43 6.30 0.01
C ASP A 283 -27.14 5.11 0.95
N TYR A 284 -26.32 5.34 1.97
CA TYR A 284 -25.90 4.33 2.96
C TYR A 284 -26.60 4.49 4.30
N GLY A 285 -27.51 5.49 4.41
CA GLY A 285 -28.14 5.85 5.68
C GLY A 285 -27.16 6.56 6.62
N SER A 286 -27.67 7.35 7.54
CA SER A 286 -26.87 7.95 8.61
C SER A 286 -26.47 6.86 9.58
N SER A 287 -25.16 6.62 9.73
CA SER A 287 -24.60 5.73 10.76
C SER A 287 -24.81 6.27 12.15
#